data_ffd831bf19d71f10a7162bbb60f3741a
#
_entry.id   ffd831bf19d71f10a7162bbb60f3741a
#
_cell.length_a   1.000
_cell.length_b   1.000
_cell.length_c   1.000
_cell.angle_alpha   90.00
_cell.angle_beta   90.00
_cell.angle_gamma   90.00
#
_symmetry.space_group_name_H-M   'P 1'
#
loop_
_entity.id
_entity.type
_entity.pdbx_description
1 polymer ?
#
loop_
_entity_poly.entity_id
_entity_poly.type
_entity_poly.pdbx_seq_one_letter_code
_entity_poly.pdbx_strand_id
1 'polypeptide(L)'
;IEAADYKELIIDVTGETVKDTYVNAIQVRRIALKEGDRSFGYPSFVNLAALANGDANLEIALSSVFTIKYGTILAVEDMTYAKALPLYALRQNIFTDPQKPMRVEAKVYPLNNPDKNSPVWCSVDFALTYFTITGDIEASKVPCWLMIPDAGGYSVLTAWSAGKFGGSVIGAFAKECNIEQYTDCRDIVIPGKLAVIKPDVADNMPGWNVVVGPLESMELPKFLKE
;
A
#
# COMPACT_ATOMS: atom_id res chain seq x y z
N ILE A 1 -39.10 9.69 -10.19
CA ILE A 1 -38.71 8.76 -9.11
C ILE A 1 -38.35 9.56 -7.86
N GLU A 2 -37.43 10.54 -7.92
CA GLU A 2 -37.10 11.39 -6.78
C GLU A 2 -38.29 12.18 -6.23
N ALA A 3 -39.22 12.62 -7.09
CA ALA A 3 -40.47 13.24 -6.69
C ALA A 3 -41.38 12.31 -5.83
N ALA A 4 -41.13 11.00 -5.84
CA ALA A 4 -41.77 10.00 -5.00
C ALA A 4 -40.91 9.61 -3.76
N ASP A 5 -39.91 10.42 -3.46
CA ASP A 5 -38.97 10.29 -2.32
C ASP A 5 -38.06 9.02 -2.35
N TYR A 6 -37.87 8.41 -3.52
CA TYR A 6 -36.89 7.34 -3.68
C TYR A 6 -35.51 7.94 -3.93
N LYS A 7 -34.58 7.67 -3.02
CA LYS A 7 -33.18 8.20 -3.04
C LYS A 7 -32.13 7.11 -3.29
N GLU A 8 -32.51 5.84 -3.18
CA GLU A 8 -31.62 4.72 -3.42
C GLU A 8 -31.80 4.21 -4.85
N LEU A 9 -31.12 4.87 -5.79
CA LEU A 9 -31.25 4.61 -7.23
C LEU A 9 -29.93 4.12 -7.81
N ILE A 10 -30.04 3.32 -8.87
CA ILE A 10 -28.95 2.89 -9.73
C ILE A 10 -29.35 3.21 -11.16
N ILE A 11 -28.45 3.80 -11.92
CA ILE A 11 -28.69 4.14 -13.33
C ILE A 11 -28.12 3.02 -14.20
N ASP A 12 -28.97 2.26 -14.85
CA ASP A 12 -28.52 1.31 -15.86
C ASP A 12 -28.16 2.07 -17.15
N VAL A 13 -26.88 2.00 -17.51
CA VAL A 13 -26.34 2.64 -18.71
C VAL A 13 -26.13 1.64 -19.86
N THR A 14 -26.51 0.37 -19.66
CA THR A 14 -26.37 -0.67 -20.67
C THR A 14 -27.17 -0.32 -21.91
N GLY A 15 -26.52 -0.24 -23.05
CA GLY A 15 -27.11 -0.05 -24.36
C GLY A 15 -27.14 -1.36 -25.18
N GLU A 16 -27.64 -1.29 -26.40
CA GLU A 16 -27.65 -2.45 -27.30
C GLU A 16 -26.26 -2.89 -27.75
N THR A 17 -25.32 -1.96 -27.82
CA THR A 17 -23.93 -2.22 -28.19
C THR A 17 -22.96 -1.71 -27.13
N VAL A 18 -21.72 -2.20 -27.19
CA VAL A 18 -20.60 -1.69 -26.34
C VAL A 18 -20.43 -0.18 -26.54
N LYS A 19 -20.54 0.31 -27.78
CA LYS A 19 -20.44 1.73 -28.11
C LYS A 19 -21.53 2.54 -27.44
N ASP A 20 -22.78 2.08 -27.53
CA ASP A 20 -23.92 2.79 -26.94
C ASP A 20 -23.80 2.83 -25.41
N THR A 21 -23.43 1.71 -24.81
CA THR A 21 -23.17 1.62 -23.36
C THR A 21 -22.10 2.64 -22.91
N TYR A 22 -21.01 2.71 -23.66
CA TYR A 22 -19.93 3.64 -23.32
C TYR A 22 -20.35 5.10 -23.50
N VAL A 23 -21.09 5.41 -24.55
CA VAL A 23 -21.65 6.77 -24.78
C VAL A 23 -22.63 7.14 -23.66
N ASN A 24 -23.54 6.24 -23.29
CA ASN A 24 -24.48 6.45 -22.19
C ASN A 24 -23.75 6.76 -20.87
N ALA A 25 -22.74 5.94 -20.54
CA ALA A 25 -21.93 6.12 -19.32
C ALA A 25 -21.20 7.48 -19.32
N ILE A 26 -20.65 7.89 -20.46
CA ILE A 26 -20.00 9.21 -20.60
C ILE A 26 -21.03 10.33 -20.40
N GLN A 27 -22.20 10.23 -21.03
CA GLN A 27 -23.23 11.27 -20.94
C GLN A 27 -23.73 11.44 -19.51
N VAL A 28 -24.09 10.35 -18.83
CA VAL A 28 -24.50 10.36 -17.42
C VAL A 28 -23.43 11.04 -16.56
N ARG A 29 -22.18 10.67 -16.73
CA ARG A 29 -21.08 11.25 -15.95
C ARG A 29 -20.84 12.73 -16.26
N ARG A 30 -20.97 13.14 -17.52
CA ARG A 30 -20.83 14.55 -17.91
C ARG A 30 -21.95 15.41 -17.34
N ILE A 31 -23.20 14.98 -17.42
CA ILE A 31 -24.34 15.71 -16.87
C ILE A 31 -24.17 15.86 -15.35
N ALA A 32 -23.84 14.76 -14.67
CA ALA A 32 -23.63 14.78 -13.23
C ALA A 32 -22.53 15.76 -12.79
N LEU A 33 -21.38 15.77 -13.48
CA LEU A 33 -20.22 16.54 -13.05
C LEU A 33 -20.10 17.92 -13.68
N LYS A 34 -20.35 18.05 -14.98
CA LYS A 34 -20.17 19.31 -15.72
C LYS A 34 -21.37 20.24 -15.57
N GLU A 35 -22.55 19.68 -15.59
CA GLU A 35 -23.79 20.43 -15.46
C GLU A 35 -24.28 20.50 -14.01
N GLY A 36 -23.68 19.69 -13.13
CA GLY A 36 -24.00 19.66 -11.70
C GLY A 36 -25.37 19.06 -11.39
N ASP A 37 -25.95 18.31 -12.34
CA ASP A 37 -27.27 17.71 -12.16
C ASP A 37 -27.16 16.45 -11.28
N ARG A 38 -27.64 16.54 -10.05
CA ARG A 38 -27.62 15.47 -9.07
C ARG A 38 -28.49 14.27 -9.45
N SER A 39 -29.49 14.45 -10.31
CA SER A 39 -30.34 13.35 -10.79
C SER A 39 -29.55 12.28 -11.56
N PHE A 40 -28.36 12.62 -12.04
CA PHE A 40 -27.42 11.71 -12.69
C PHE A 40 -26.23 11.30 -11.79
N GLY A 41 -26.23 11.70 -10.54
CA GLY A 41 -25.16 11.42 -9.58
C GLY A 41 -25.24 10.04 -8.90
N TYR A 42 -26.19 9.21 -9.26
CA TYR A 42 -26.34 7.86 -8.71
C TYR A 42 -25.32 6.89 -9.28
N PRO A 43 -25.06 5.75 -8.59
CA PRO A 43 -24.21 4.69 -9.11
C PRO A 43 -24.70 4.18 -10.46
N SER A 44 -23.77 3.95 -11.38
CA SER A 44 -24.07 3.36 -12.69
C SER A 44 -23.98 1.83 -12.66
N PHE A 45 -24.83 1.19 -13.42
CA PHE A 45 -24.83 -0.27 -13.65
C PHE A 45 -24.53 -0.56 -15.11
N VAL A 46 -23.73 -1.59 -15.37
CA VAL A 46 -23.44 -2.08 -16.73
C VAL A 46 -23.57 -3.60 -16.75
N ASN A 47 -24.42 -4.12 -17.64
CA ASN A 47 -24.57 -5.56 -17.86
C ASN A 47 -23.55 -6.04 -18.91
N LEU A 48 -22.38 -6.44 -18.44
CA LEU A 48 -21.29 -6.91 -19.29
C LEU A 48 -21.53 -8.33 -19.80
N ALA A 49 -22.22 -9.16 -19.04
CA ALA A 49 -22.61 -10.50 -19.50
C ALA A 49 -23.45 -10.44 -20.79
N ALA A 50 -24.42 -9.53 -20.83
CA ALA A 50 -25.23 -9.34 -22.03
C ALA A 50 -24.38 -8.81 -23.21
N LEU A 51 -23.47 -7.88 -22.99
CA LEU A 51 -22.62 -7.31 -24.04
C LEU A 51 -21.57 -8.28 -24.57
N ALA A 52 -21.03 -9.12 -23.69
CA ALA A 52 -20.00 -10.11 -24.06
C ALA A 52 -20.57 -11.35 -24.74
N ASN A 53 -21.87 -11.64 -24.56
CA ASN A 53 -22.58 -12.75 -25.19
C ASN A 53 -21.81 -14.09 -25.11
N GLY A 54 -21.31 -14.44 -23.90
CA GLY A 54 -20.57 -15.67 -23.62
C GLY A 54 -19.07 -15.63 -23.96
N ASP A 55 -18.55 -14.55 -24.53
CA ASP A 55 -17.11 -14.39 -24.74
C ASP A 55 -16.42 -13.89 -23.44
N ALA A 56 -15.77 -14.81 -22.73
CA ALA A 56 -15.09 -14.52 -21.47
C ALA A 56 -13.95 -13.50 -21.61
N ASN A 57 -13.23 -13.48 -22.73
CA ASN A 57 -12.14 -12.53 -22.95
C ASN A 57 -12.67 -11.11 -23.20
N LEU A 58 -13.74 -11.03 -23.99
CA LEU A 58 -14.43 -9.75 -24.21
C LEU A 58 -15.02 -9.23 -22.90
N GLU A 59 -15.63 -10.10 -22.10
CA GLU A 59 -16.19 -9.72 -20.79
C GLU A 59 -15.10 -9.14 -19.85
N ILE A 60 -13.92 -9.77 -19.75
CA ILE A 60 -12.79 -9.26 -18.98
C ILE A 60 -12.30 -7.91 -19.53
N ALA A 61 -12.18 -7.79 -20.85
CA ALA A 61 -11.74 -6.55 -21.49
C ALA A 61 -12.72 -5.40 -21.18
N LEU A 62 -14.00 -5.63 -21.34
CA LEU A 62 -15.06 -4.65 -21.03
C LEU A 62 -15.11 -4.34 -19.53
N SER A 63 -14.99 -5.35 -18.66
CA SER A 63 -14.90 -5.16 -17.21
C SER A 63 -13.74 -4.25 -16.86
N SER A 64 -12.60 -4.42 -17.51
CA SER A 64 -11.41 -3.57 -17.30
C SER A 64 -11.69 -2.12 -17.71
N VAL A 65 -12.29 -1.89 -18.88
CA VAL A 65 -12.61 -0.54 -19.35
C VAL A 65 -13.56 0.17 -18.40
N PHE A 66 -14.65 -0.48 -18.01
CA PHE A 66 -15.64 0.14 -17.12
C PHE A 66 -15.18 0.25 -15.67
N THR A 67 -14.28 -0.61 -15.21
CA THR A 67 -13.61 -0.46 -13.89
C THR A 67 -12.74 0.80 -13.86
N ILE A 68 -12.01 1.09 -14.94
CA ILE A 68 -11.19 2.30 -15.04
C ILE A 68 -12.06 3.54 -15.15
N LYS A 69 -13.15 3.46 -15.92
CA LYS A 69 -13.97 4.63 -16.22
C LYS A 69 -15.47 4.31 -16.24
N TYR A 70 -16.21 5.15 -15.55
CA TYR A 70 -17.66 5.29 -15.62
C TYR A 70 -18.51 4.14 -15.06
N GLY A 71 -17.98 2.96 -14.85
CA GLY A 71 -18.72 1.85 -14.27
C GLY A 71 -18.59 1.83 -12.74
N THR A 72 -19.72 1.65 -12.04
CA THR A 72 -19.73 1.49 -10.59
C THR A 72 -20.08 0.06 -10.20
N ILE A 73 -21.11 -0.50 -10.84
CA ILE A 73 -21.56 -1.87 -10.64
C ILE A 73 -21.49 -2.57 -12.00
N LEU A 74 -20.76 -3.68 -12.06
CA LEU A 74 -20.56 -4.46 -13.27
C LEU A 74 -21.18 -5.84 -13.08
N ALA A 75 -22.16 -6.20 -13.91
CA ALA A 75 -22.72 -7.54 -13.93
C ALA A 75 -21.94 -8.41 -14.91
N VAL A 76 -21.40 -9.51 -14.44
CA VAL A 76 -20.66 -10.52 -15.21
C VAL A 76 -21.35 -11.87 -15.07
N GLU A 77 -21.19 -12.74 -16.07
CA GLU A 77 -21.88 -14.03 -16.10
C GLU A 77 -21.37 -14.98 -15.01
N ASP A 78 -20.07 -15.10 -14.88
CA ASP A 78 -19.42 -15.97 -13.91
C ASP A 78 -18.07 -15.38 -13.48
N MET A 79 -17.80 -15.33 -12.17
CA MET A 79 -16.55 -14.79 -11.65
C MET A 79 -15.61 -15.91 -11.25
N THR A 80 -14.88 -16.43 -12.23
CA THR A 80 -13.79 -17.37 -11.99
C THR A 80 -12.53 -16.64 -11.49
N TYR A 81 -11.59 -17.37 -10.88
CA TYR A 81 -10.29 -16.81 -10.47
C TYR A 81 -9.52 -16.21 -11.66
N ALA A 82 -9.59 -16.84 -12.83
CA ALA A 82 -8.97 -16.36 -14.06
C ALA A 82 -9.53 -15.00 -14.52
N LYS A 83 -10.82 -14.77 -14.36
CA LYS A 83 -11.47 -13.48 -14.65
C LYS A 83 -11.17 -12.43 -13.56
N ALA A 84 -11.13 -12.84 -12.31
CA ALA A 84 -10.94 -11.92 -11.18
C ALA A 84 -9.50 -11.37 -11.09
N LEU A 85 -8.49 -12.19 -11.38
CA LEU A 85 -7.08 -11.83 -11.23
C LEU A 85 -6.67 -10.57 -11.99
N PRO A 86 -6.94 -10.41 -13.30
CA PRO A 86 -6.62 -9.19 -14.03
C PRO A 86 -7.38 -7.96 -13.52
N LEU A 87 -8.61 -8.13 -13.04
CA LEU A 87 -9.38 -7.03 -12.48
C LEU A 87 -8.84 -6.56 -11.14
N TYR A 88 -8.36 -7.46 -10.28
CA TYR A 88 -7.68 -7.10 -9.04
C TYR A 88 -6.34 -6.39 -9.31
N ALA A 89 -5.56 -6.88 -10.27
CA ALA A 89 -4.32 -6.22 -10.67
C ALA A 89 -4.58 -4.81 -11.22
N LEU A 90 -5.61 -4.66 -12.05
CA LEU A 90 -6.03 -3.36 -12.57
C LEU A 90 -6.48 -2.42 -11.46
N ARG A 91 -7.33 -2.89 -10.53
CA ARG A 91 -7.79 -2.11 -9.38
C ARG A 91 -6.61 -1.64 -8.53
N GLN A 92 -5.63 -2.48 -8.29
CA GLN A 92 -4.44 -2.09 -7.56
C GLN A 92 -3.71 -0.93 -8.26
N ASN A 93 -3.54 -1.01 -9.58
CA ASN A 93 -2.91 0.06 -10.37
C ASN A 93 -3.68 1.38 -10.39
N ILE A 94 -5.02 1.35 -10.25
CA ILE A 94 -5.83 2.58 -10.17
C ILE A 94 -5.61 3.32 -8.84
N PHE A 95 -5.49 2.57 -7.75
CA PHE A 95 -5.35 3.13 -6.41
C PHE A 95 -3.91 3.32 -5.95
N THR A 96 -2.93 2.82 -6.72
CA THR A 96 -1.50 2.98 -6.46
C THR A 96 -0.83 3.60 -7.68
N ASP A 97 -0.03 4.64 -7.47
CA ASP A 97 0.84 5.13 -8.53
C ASP A 97 2.01 4.14 -8.70
N PRO A 98 2.13 3.42 -9.82
CA PRO A 98 3.22 2.46 -10.00
C PRO A 98 4.60 3.13 -10.07
N GLN A 99 4.64 4.45 -10.28
CA GLN A 99 5.88 5.24 -10.26
C GLN A 99 6.22 5.78 -8.87
N LYS A 100 5.27 5.73 -7.93
CA LYS A 100 5.46 6.12 -6.53
C LYS A 100 5.22 4.89 -5.65
N PRO A 101 6.27 4.28 -5.14
CA PRO A 101 6.12 3.15 -4.22
C PRO A 101 5.21 3.51 -3.04
N MET A 102 4.33 2.59 -2.67
CA MET A 102 3.55 2.76 -1.44
C MET A 102 4.51 2.80 -0.25
N ARG A 103 4.39 3.83 0.56
CA ARG A 103 5.23 4.04 1.72
C ARG A 103 4.41 4.39 2.95
N VAL A 104 4.98 4.08 4.10
CA VAL A 104 4.47 4.51 5.39
C VAL A 104 5.12 5.82 5.80
N GLU A 105 4.54 6.50 6.77
CA GLU A 105 5.11 7.73 7.32
C GLU A 105 6.47 7.46 7.98
N ALA A 106 7.44 8.33 7.72
CA ALA A 106 8.74 8.27 8.39
C ALA A 106 8.58 8.71 9.85
N LYS A 107 8.68 7.76 10.78
CA LYS A 107 8.60 7.99 12.24
C LYS A 107 9.06 6.79 13.05
N VAL A 108 9.01 6.91 14.37
CA VAL A 108 9.26 5.81 15.32
C VAL A 108 7.92 5.17 15.70
N TYR A 109 7.81 3.87 15.48
CA TYR A 109 6.62 3.06 15.77
C TYR A 109 6.84 2.19 17.01
N PRO A 110 5.94 2.24 17.99
CA PRO A 110 5.99 1.32 19.12
C PRO A 110 5.41 -0.05 18.72
N LEU A 111 6.15 -1.13 18.96
CA LEU A 111 5.72 -2.50 18.73
C LEU A 111 5.79 -3.31 20.03
N ASN A 112 4.72 -4.07 20.33
CA ASN A 112 4.59 -4.90 21.53
C ASN A 112 4.75 -4.13 22.86
N ASN A 113 4.27 -2.88 22.92
CA ASN A 113 4.32 -2.01 24.10
C ASN A 113 5.77 -1.79 24.64
N PRO A 114 6.66 -1.18 23.86
CA PRO A 114 8.04 -0.95 24.26
C PRO A 114 8.15 0.05 25.42
N ASP A 115 9.19 -0.13 26.22
CA ASP A 115 9.57 0.73 27.33
C ASP A 115 10.94 1.39 27.08
N LYS A 116 11.49 2.02 28.13
CA LYS A 116 12.80 2.68 28.10
C LYS A 116 13.99 1.71 27.93
N ASN A 117 13.81 0.43 28.13
CA ASN A 117 14.86 -0.58 28.00
C ASN A 117 14.78 -1.32 26.67
N SER A 118 13.75 -1.03 25.89
CA SER A 118 13.50 -1.74 24.63
C SER A 118 14.44 -1.27 23.51
N PRO A 119 15.01 -2.18 22.69
CA PRO A 119 15.94 -1.85 21.62
C PRO A 119 15.25 -1.11 20.47
N VAL A 120 16.07 -0.43 19.65
CA VAL A 120 15.64 0.21 18.42
C VAL A 120 15.90 -0.72 17.25
N TRP A 121 14.91 -0.88 16.39
CA TRP A 121 15.02 -1.53 15.08
C TRP A 121 14.94 -0.47 14.00
N CYS A 122 15.73 -0.62 12.95
CA CYS A 122 15.72 0.29 11.84
C CYS A 122 15.37 -0.42 10.53
N SER A 123 14.45 0.13 9.76
CA SER A 123 14.09 -0.36 8.43
C SER A 123 13.67 0.79 7.53
N VAL A 124 13.13 0.48 6.35
CA VAL A 124 12.74 1.45 5.32
C VAL A 124 11.23 1.68 5.31
N ASP A 125 10.83 2.82 4.74
CA ASP A 125 9.44 3.27 4.63
C ASP A 125 8.63 2.57 3.51
N PHE A 126 9.19 1.62 2.78
CA PHE A 126 8.45 0.81 1.80
C PHE A 126 7.36 -0.01 2.50
N ALA A 127 6.10 0.21 2.12
CA ALA A 127 4.95 -0.34 2.81
C ALA A 127 5.00 -1.88 2.95
N LEU A 128 5.37 -2.60 1.90
CA LEU A 128 5.47 -4.06 1.97
C LEU A 128 6.53 -4.51 2.99
N THR A 129 7.71 -3.89 3.01
CA THR A 129 8.76 -4.18 3.99
C THR A 129 8.27 -3.88 5.41
N TYR A 130 7.64 -2.73 5.61
CA TYR A 130 7.12 -2.32 6.91
C TYR A 130 6.09 -3.33 7.44
N PHE A 131 5.05 -3.65 6.66
CA PHE A 131 4.01 -4.58 7.11
C PHE A 131 4.51 -6.00 7.34
N THR A 132 5.50 -6.46 6.55
CA THR A 132 6.11 -7.77 6.77
C THR A 132 6.89 -7.80 8.08
N ILE A 133 7.76 -6.81 8.31
CA ILE A 133 8.59 -6.73 9.52
C ILE A 133 7.72 -6.54 10.77
N THR A 134 6.74 -5.64 10.72
CA THR A 134 5.86 -5.41 11.88
C THR A 134 5.06 -6.66 12.23
N GLY A 135 4.55 -7.40 11.25
CA GLY A 135 3.85 -8.66 11.49
C GLY A 135 4.73 -9.71 12.18
N ASP A 136 5.99 -9.86 11.74
CA ASP A 136 6.94 -10.80 12.33
C ASP A 136 7.38 -10.36 13.75
N ILE A 137 7.60 -9.06 13.97
CA ILE A 137 7.92 -8.52 15.30
C ILE A 137 6.73 -8.68 16.26
N GLU A 138 5.51 -8.36 15.83
CA GLU A 138 4.30 -8.51 16.64
C GLU A 138 4.07 -9.96 17.04
N ALA A 139 4.30 -10.90 16.12
CA ALA A 139 4.23 -12.34 16.39
C ALA A 139 5.26 -12.83 17.42
N SER A 140 6.43 -12.17 17.51
CA SER A 140 7.46 -12.50 18.50
C SER A 140 7.06 -12.13 19.94
N LYS A 141 6.18 -11.13 20.11
CA LYS A 141 5.77 -10.49 21.36
C LYS A 141 6.93 -9.79 22.11
N VAL A 142 8.05 -9.57 21.44
CA VAL A 142 9.19 -8.84 22.03
C VAL A 142 9.00 -7.34 21.81
N PRO A 143 9.07 -6.51 22.88
CA PRO A 143 8.93 -5.06 22.77
C PRO A 143 10.11 -4.44 22.01
N CYS A 144 9.85 -3.52 21.09
CA CYS A 144 10.89 -2.74 20.43
C CYS A 144 10.34 -1.44 19.82
N TRP A 145 11.22 -0.49 19.57
CA TRP A 145 10.95 0.73 18.83
C TRP A 145 11.39 0.55 17.38
N LEU A 146 10.46 0.62 16.44
CA LEU A 146 10.79 0.51 15.01
C LEU A 146 10.97 1.91 14.42
N MET A 147 12.20 2.28 14.11
CA MET A 147 12.59 3.55 13.51
C MET A 147 12.56 3.43 11.99
N ILE A 148 11.75 4.24 11.33
CA ILE A 148 11.55 4.24 9.88
C ILE A 148 11.91 5.62 9.32
N PRO A 149 13.13 5.82 8.80
CA PRO A 149 13.49 7.03 8.06
C PRO A 149 12.84 7.07 6.67
N ASP A 150 12.77 8.26 6.05
CA ASP A 150 12.35 8.42 4.66
C ASP A 150 13.42 7.84 3.73
N ALA A 151 13.14 6.68 3.18
CA ALA A 151 13.97 5.99 2.18
C ALA A 151 13.39 6.11 0.76
N GLY A 152 12.40 6.99 0.56
CA GLY A 152 11.72 7.22 -0.72
C GLY A 152 10.77 6.10 -1.14
N GLY A 153 10.34 5.24 -0.20
CA GLY A 153 9.47 4.10 -0.48
C GLY A 153 10.18 2.94 -1.19
N TYR A 154 11.50 2.88 -1.16
CA TYR A 154 12.26 1.77 -1.75
C TYR A 154 12.46 0.62 -0.76
N SER A 155 12.57 -0.60 -1.29
CA SER A 155 12.99 -1.76 -0.50
C SER A 155 14.41 -1.58 0.03
N VAL A 156 14.78 -2.33 1.07
CA VAL A 156 16.04 -2.19 1.80
C VAL A 156 17.28 -2.10 0.90
N LEU A 157 17.45 -3.06 -0.02
CA LEU A 157 18.61 -3.08 -0.92
C LEU A 157 18.55 -1.97 -1.97
N THR A 158 17.36 -1.66 -2.48
CA THR A 158 17.16 -0.59 -3.46
C THR A 158 17.42 0.78 -2.83
N ALA A 159 16.92 1.02 -1.62
CA ALA A 159 17.18 2.25 -0.89
C ALA A 159 18.67 2.48 -0.62
N TRP A 160 19.36 1.43 -0.20
CA TRP A 160 20.81 1.47 0.00
C TRP A 160 21.56 1.78 -1.29
N SER A 161 21.29 1.04 -2.38
CA SER A 161 21.95 1.26 -3.66
C SER A 161 21.67 2.65 -4.27
N ALA A 162 20.52 3.24 -3.95
CA ALA A 162 20.14 4.59 -4.33
C ALA A 162 20.69 5.68 -3.38
N GLY A 163 21.48 5.31 -2.37
CA GLY A 163 22.02 6.24 -1.36
C GLY A 163 20.97 6.83 -0.41
N LYS A 164 19.79 6.21 -0.33
CA LYS A 164 18.67 6.68 0.51
C LYS A 164 18.52 5.94 1.84
N PHE A 165 19.37 4.97 2.09
CA PHE A 165 19.40 4.23 3.35
C PHE A 165 20.84 3.80 3.66
N GLY A 166 21.42 4.39 4.70
CA GLY A 166 22.79 4.18 5.15
C GLY A 166 23.03 4.90 6.47
N GLY A 167 24.25 4.87 6.98
CA GLY A 167 24.55 5.43 8.30
C GLY A 167 24.21 6.91 8.43
N SER A 168 24.50 7.70 7.41
CA SER A 168 24.18 9.13 7.42
C SER A 168 22.69 9.43 7.51
N VAL A 169 21.86 8.67 6.78
CA VAL A 169 20.38 8.82 6.79
C VAL A 169 19.82 8.36 8.13
N ILE A 170 20.27 7.19 8.61
CA ILE A 170 19.85 6.61 9.89
C ILE A 170 20.22 7.56 11.05
N GLY A 171 21.45 8.02 11.09
CA GLY A 171 21.93 8.93 12.15
C GLY A 171 21.27 10.31 12.11
N ALA A 172 21.02 10.87 10.92
CA ALA A 172 20.29 12.12 10.79
C ALA A 172 18.85 11.99 11.29
N PHE A 173 18.15 10.92 10.89
CA PHE A 173 16.79 10.69 11.33
C PHE A 173 16.67 10.37 12.82
N ALA A 174 17.63 9.63 13.39
CA ALA A 174 17.68 9.36 14.83
C ALA A 174 17.78 10.65 15.65
N LYS A 175 18.53 11.65 15.15
CA LYS A 175 18.61 12.99 15.75
C LYS A 175 17.32 13.78 15.56
N GLU A 176 16.76 13.77 14.37
CA GLU A 176 15.52 14.47 14.03
C GLU A 176 14.34 14.01 14.90
N CYS A 177 14.14 12.69 15.02
CA CYS A 177 13.08 12.13 15.84
C CYS A 177 13.42 12.12 17.35
N ASN A 178 14.62 12.54 17.74
CA ASN A 178 15.13 12.48 19.11
C ASN A 178 14.94 11.08 19.72
N ILE A 179 15.56 10.08 19.08
CA ILE A 179 15.38 8.66 19.45
C ILE A 179 15.62 8.37 20.93
N GLU A 180 16.46 9.16 21.59
CA GLU A 180 16.76 9.03 23.01
C GLU A 180 15.58 9.36 23.93
N GLN A 181 14.57 10.06 23.44
CA GLN A 181 13.34 10.25 24.20
C GLN A 181 12.49 8.98 24.31
N TYR A 182 12.68 8.01 23.42
CA TYR A 182 11.92 6.74 23.40
C TYR A 182 12.58 5.67 24.26
N THR A 183 13.92 5.58 24.24
CA THR A 183 14.65 4.50 24.92
C THR A 183 15.97 4.95 25.51
N ASP A 184 16.35 4.34 26.64
CA ASP A 184 17.68 4.44 27.24
C ASP A 184 18.60 3.30 26.78
N CYS A 185 18.03 2.26 26.16
CA CYS A 185 18.79 1.21 25.47
C CYS A 185 19.56 1.82 24.31
N ARG A 186 20.82 1.42 24.15
CA ARG A 186 21.71 1.92 23.10
C ARG A 186 21.96 0.90 22.00
N ASP A 187 21.10 -0.09 21.88
CA ASP A 187 21.14 -1.07 20.79
C ASP A 187 20.27 -0.64 19.63
N ILE A 188 20.87 -0.55 18.45
CA ILE A 188 20.15 -0.37 17.18
C ILE A 188 20.38 -1.58 16.28
N VAL A 189 19.29 -2.21 15.86
CA VAL A 189 19.32 -3.37 14.97
C VAL A 189 19.07 -2.92 13.53
N ILE A 190 20.01 -3.21 12.65
CA ILE A 190 19.93 -2.91 11.22
C ILE A 190 19.58 -4.17 10.41
N PRO A 191 18.99 -4.04 9.19
CA PRO A 191 18.67 -5.20 8.36
C PRO A 191 19.90 -6.06 8.05
N GLY A 192 19.80 -7.37 8.24
CA GLY A 192 20.92 -8.31 8.03
C GLY A 192 21.50 -8.28 6.62
N LYS A 193 20.64 -8.03 5.60
CA LYS A 193 21.08 -7.85 4.20
C LYS A 193 21.99 -6.63 3.99
N LEU A 194 22.04 -5.73 4.96
CA LEU A 194 22.89 -4.54 4.94
C LEU A 194 23.97 -4.56 6.03
N ALA A 195 24.45 -5.72 6.44
CA ALA A 195 25.55 -5.84 7.39
C ALA A 195 26.77 -4.95 7.03
N VAL A 196 26.97 -4.69 5.74
CA VAL A 196 28.04 -3.84 5.20
C VAL A 196 27.99 -2.40 5.68
N ILE A 197 26.80 -1.87 6.04
CA ILE A 197 26.68 -0.48 6.53
C ILE A 197 26.92 -0.35 8.04
N LYS A 198 27.16 -1.44 8.75
CA LYS A 198 27.38 -1.41 10.21
C LYS A 198 28.42 -0.37 10.68
N PRO A 199 29.62 -0.28 10.07
CA PRO A 199 30.59 0.74 10.44
C PRO A 199 30.08 2.16 10.20
N ASP A 200 29.45 2.39 9.04
CA ASP A 200 28.89 3.71 8.67
C ASP A 200 27.79 4.14 9.67
N VAL A 201 26.92 3.21 10.11
CA VAL A 201 25.92 3.50 11.13
C VAL A 201 26.57 3.81 12.48
N ALA A 202 27.60 3.05 12.88
CA ALA A 202 28.30 3.29 14.14
C ALA A 202 28.99 4.68 14.17
N ASP A 203 29.57 5.11 13.05
CA ASP A 203 30.20 6.43 12.92
C ASP A 203 29.16 7.58 13.01
N ASN A 204 27.94 7.35 12.50
CA ASN A 204 26.88 8.36 12.50
C ASN A 204 25.98 8.33 13.76
N MET A 205 26.08 7.29 14.59
CA MET A 205 25.36 7.11 15.85
C MET A 205 26.34 6.83 17.00
N PRO A 206 27.17 7.79 17.37
CA PRO A 206 28.16 7.59 18.45
C PRO A 206 27.48 7.23 19.77
N GLY A 207 28.01 6.22 20.46
CA GLY A 207 27.45 5.71 21.71
C GLY A 207 26.35 4.65 21.55
N TRP A 208 25.98 4.31 20.31
CA TRP A 208 25.07 3.21 20.03
C TRP A 208 25.81 1.94 19.63
N ASN A 209 25.33 0.81 20.12
CA ASN A 209 25.78 -0.52 19.69
C ASN A 209 24.97 -0.95 18.45
N VAL A 210 25.63 -1.11 17.32
CA VAL A 210 24.96 -1.51 16.07
C VAL A 210 24.96 -3.03 15.96
N VAL A 211 23.79 -3.60 16.02
CA VAL A 211 23.53 -5.04 15.90
C VAL A 211 23.05 -5.36 14.50
N VAL A 212 23.61 -6.38 13.89
CA VAL A 212 23.17 -6.87 12.58
C VAL A 212 22.03 -7.87 12.81
N GLY A 213 20.86 -7.57 12.32
CA GLY A 213 19.69 -8.45 12.40
C GLY A 213 19.76 -9.65 11.45
N PRO A 214 18.74 -10.50 11.42
CA PRO A 214 18.69 -11.66 10.55
C PRO A 214 18.57 -11.26 9.07
N LEU A 215 18.89 -12.19 8.18
CA LEU A 215 18.80 -11.98 6.73
C LEU A 215 17.35 -11.92 6.24
N GLU A 216 16.48 -12.71 6.82
CA GLU A 216 15.06 -12.80 6.45
C GLU A 216 14.16 -12.43 7.65
N SER A 217 13.06 -11.75 7.38
CA SER A 217 12.15 -11.29 8.42
C SER A 217 11.50 -12.41 9.23
N MET A 218 11.26 -13.55 8.60
CA MET A 218 10.71 -14.74 9.29
C MET A 218 11.64 -15.30 10.39
N GLU A 219 12.91 -14.92 10.40
CA GLU A 219 13.88 -15.30 11.46
C GLU A 219 13.81 -14.35 12.67
N LEU A 220 13.13 -13.20 12.53
CA LEU A 220 12.99 -12.18 13.58
C LEU A 220 12.46 -12.75 14.91
N PRO A 221 11.40 -13.57 14.94
CA PRO A 221 10.87 -14.09 16.18
C PRO A 221 11.86 -14.95 16.97
N LYS A 222 12.81 -15.61 16.30
CA LYS A 222 13.87 -16.37 16.93
C LYS A 222 14.98 -15.44 17.41
N PHE A 223 15.47 -14.58 16.53
CA PHE A 223 16.53 -13.62 16.82
C PHE A 223 16.20 -12.70 18.01
N LEU A 224 14.94 -12.29 18.16
CA LEU A 224 14.47 -11.43 19.24
C LEU A 224 14.42 -12.12 20.61
N LYS A 225 14.46 -13.45 20.65
CA LYS A 225 14.39 -14.24 21.89
C LYS A 225 15.77 -14.72 22.38
N GLU A 226 16.79 -14.57 21.56
CA GLU A 226 18.21 -14.84 21.89
C GLU A 226 18.86 -13.59 22.50
#